data_64f7f05bfcd8b2a03ce7e64784d185e1
#
_entry.id   64f7f05bfcd8b2a03ce7e64784d185e1
#
_cell.length_a   1.000
_cell.length_b   1.000
_cell.length_c   1.000
_cell.angle_alpha   90.00
_cell.angle_beta   90.00
_cell.angle_gamma   90.00
#
_symmetry.space_group_name_H-M   'P 1'
#
loop_
_entity.id
_entity.type
_entity.pdbx_description
1 polymer ?
#
loop_
_entity_poly.entity_id
_entity_poly.type
_entity_poly.pdbx_seq_one_letter_code
_entity_poly.pdbx_strand_id
1 'polypeptide(L)'
;MIEELFARFDGAFAENTLRAYRSDFRHYQAWCRENDILPLPAEAEFLARYVDELSLSHKSATIRRRINSLGTVFKLSKNADPTKAPEVVLALKRMHRKIGRQQAQATPLTRDVLDKLFLQCGNDARGLRNKVLLLLGYETMRRRSELCNFRFEDLTESSKRGPAIRLVRSKTDQEGLSRLIPISEESFSVIQTWQNVADISGAILRSVDRHGNVGNRLNPGSIGLIINALHRRCEIDEPAQIFSGHSFRVGAALDLLEAGTSLELIMLRGGWRSSDNAMGYLRSWCQ
;
A
#
# COMPACT_ATOMS: atom_id res chain seq x y z
N MET A 1 -15.84 -18.73 -20.18
CA MET A 1 -16.85 -18.30 -19.17
C MET A 1 -16.31 -17.32 -18.14
N ILE A 2 -15.26 -17.62 -17.36
CA ILE A 2 -14.74 -16.67 -16.33
C ILE A 2 -13.98 -15.50 -16.92
N GLU A 3 -13.10 -15.73 -17.88
CA GLU A 3 -12.35 -14.65 -18.52
C GLU A 3 -13.30 -13.68 -19.27
N GLU A 4 -14.36 -14.18 -19.88
CA GLU A 4 -15.42 -13.36 -20.48
C GLU A 4 -16.15 -12.50 -19.44
N LEU A 5 -16.44 -13.07 -18.24
CA LEU A 5 -17.01 -12.32 -17.14
C LEU A 5 -16.11 -11.16 -16.71
N PHE A 6 -14.81 -11.43 -16.53
CA PHE A 6 -13.85 -10.41 -16.12
C PHE A 6 -13.54 -9.39 -17.22
N ALA A 7 -13.62 -9.77 -18.50
CA ALA A 7 -13.49 -8.82 -19.61
C ALA A 7 -14.58 -7.73 -19.58
N ARG A 8 -15.78 -8.07 -19.08
CA ARG A 8 -16.88 -7.08 -18.90
C ARG A 8 -16.62 -6.07 -17.79
N PHE A 9 -15.64 -6.32 -16.91
CA PHE A 9 -15.28 -5.43 -15.80
C PHE A 9 -14.11 -4.51 -16.15
N ASP A 10 -13.47 -4.70 -17.31
CA ASP A 10 -12.36 -3.89 -17.74
C ASP A 10 -12.79 -2.42 -17.90
N GLY A 11 -11.98 -1.51 -17.40
CA GLY A 11 -12.29 -0.08 -17.35
C GLY A 11 -13.23 0.36 -16.23
N ALA A 12 -14.06 -0.54 -15.66
CA ALA A 12 -14.95 -0.22 -14.55
C ALA A 12 -14.26 -0.29 -13.18
N PHE A 13 -13.17 -1.04 -13.07
CA PHE A 13 -12.40 -1.20 -11.84
C PHE A 13 -10.91 -1.00 -12.08
N ALA A 14 -10.19 -0.56 -11.04
CA ALA A 14 -8.73 -0.49 -11.11
C ALA A 14 -8.14 -1.90 -11.37
N GLU A 15 -7.09 -2.00 -12.18
CA GLU A 15 -6.44 -3.25 -12.57
C GLU A 15 -6.07 -4.15 -11.38
N ASN A 16 -5.55 -3.56 -10.28
CA ASN A 16 -5.23 -4.30 -9.07
C ASN A 16 -6.48 -4.89 -8.38
N THR A 17 -7.63 -4.23 -8.51
CA THR A 17 -8.91 -4.73 -7.99
C THR A 17 -9.38 -5.92 -8.81
N LEU A 18 -9.31 -5.83 -10.14
CA LEU A 18 -9.65 -6.95 -11.02
C LEU A 18 -8.71 -8.14 -10.82
N ARG A 19 -7.42 -7.88 -10.63
CA ARG A 19 -6.44 -8.93 -10.32
C ARG A 19 -6.78 -9.65 -9.00
N ALA A 20 -7.20 -8.90 -7.98
CA ALA A 20 -7.63 -9.48 -6.72
C ALA A 20 -8.91 -10.32 -6.89
N TYR A 21 -9.91 -9.80 -7.59
CA TYR A 21 -11.16 -10.54 -7.85
C TYR A 21 -10.90 -11.83 -8.62
N ARG A 22 -10.09 -11.79 -9.69
CA ARG A 22 -9.70 -12.98 -10.45
C ARG A 22 -8.99 -14.01 -9.57
N SER A 23 -8.04 -13.59 -8.77
CA SER A 23 -7.30 -14.46 -7.86
C SER A 23 -8.19 -15.10 -6.80
N ASP A 24 -9.09 -14.32 -6.19
CA ASP A 24 -9.97 -14.79 -5.13
C ASP A 24 -11.03 -15.76 -5.68
N PHE A 25 -11.57 -15.46 -6.85
CA PHE A 25 -12.55 -16.34 -7.51
C PHE A 25 -11.92 -17.65 -7.98
N ARG A 26 -10.72 -17.62 -8.57
CA ARG A 26 -9.98 -18.84 -8.94
C ARG A 26 -9.69 -19.71 -7.73
N HIS A 27 -9.36 -19.12 -6.59
CA HIS A 27 -9.15 -19.89 -5.36
C HIS A 27 -10.45 -20.55 -4.87
N TYR A 28 -11.58 -19.84 -4.93
CA TYR A 28 -12.87 -20.39 -4.58
C TYR A 28 -13.27 -21.53 -5.52
N GLN A 29 -13.07 -21.36 -6.84
CA GLN A 29 -13.32 -22.41 -7.83
C GLN A 29 -12.47 -23.67 -7.60
N ALA A 30 -11.19 -23.48 -7.25
CA ALA A 30 -10.32 -24.62 -6.94
C ALA A 30 -10.87 -25.40 -5.75
N TRP A 31 -11.25 -24.68 -4.69
CA TRP A 31 -11.87 -25.27 -3.50
C TRP A 31 -13.20 -25.99 -3.84
N CYS A 32 -14.07 -25.39 -4.65
CA CYS A 32 -15.31 -26.02 -5.08
C CYS A 32 -15.04 -27.33 -5.83
N ARG A 33 -14.07 -27.33 -6.73
CA ARG A 33 -13.70 -28.53 -7.49
C ARG A 33 -13.17 -29.66 -6.59
N GLU A 34 -12.37 -29.31 -5.57
CA GLU A 34 -11.84 -30.26 -4.59
C GLU A 34 -12.94 -30.88 -3.70
N ASN A 35 -14.10 -30.23 -3.61
CA ASN A 35 -15.24 -30.66 -2.81
C ASN A 35 -16.45 -31.13 -3.65
N ASP A 36 -16.29 -31.30 -4.98
CA ASP A 36 -17.35 -31.67 -5.90
C ASP A 36 -18.58 -30.75 -5.87
N ILE A 37 -18.34 -29.44 -5.70
CA ILE A 37 -19.36 -28.39 -5.60
C ILE A 37 -19.27 -27.49 -6.84
N LEU A 38 -20.42 -27.07 -7.36
CA LEU A 38 -20.48 -26.05 -8.42
C LEU A 38 -20.16 -24.67 -7.83
N PRO A 39 -19.26 -23.87 -8.45
CA PRO A 39 -18.94 -22.53 -7.95
C PRO A 39 -20.07 -21.53 -8.20
N LEU A 40 -20.98 -21.81 -9.14
CA LEU A 40 -22.13 -20.97 -9.49
C LEU A 40 -23.31 -21.86 -9.91
N PRO A 41 -24.56 -21.57 -9.44
CA PRO A 41 -24.85 -20.59 -8.41
C PRO A 41 -24.22 -20.97 -7.06
N ALA A 42 -23.77 -19.99 -6.29
CA ALA A 42 -23.14 -20.24 -5.00
C ALA A 42 -24.18 -20.41 -3.90
N GLU A 43 -24.04 -21.44 -3.09
CA GLU A 43 -24.91 -21.71 -1.95
C GLU A 43 -24.29 -21.21 -0.63
N ALA A 44 -25.15 -20.73 0.28
CA ALA A 44 -24.71 -20.11 1.54
C ALA A 44 -23.96 -21.11 2.45
N GLU A 45 -24.43 -22.36 2.52
CA GLU A 45 -23.84 -23.41 3.34
C GLU A 45 -22.41 -23.74 2.90
N PHE A 46 -22.20 -23.91 1.59
CA PHE A 46 -20.87 -24.19 1.06
C PHE A 46 -19.93 -23.00 1.23
N LEU A 47 -20.45 -21.77 1.07
CA LEU A 47 -19.63 -20.58 1.28
C LEU A 47 -19.27 -20.39 2.77
N ALA A 48 -20.16 -20.77 3.69
CA ALA A 48 -19.87 -20.80 5.14
C ALA A 48 -18.79 -21.82 5.48
N ARG A 49 -18.88 -23.04 4.91
CA ARG A 49 -17.86 -24.08 5.04
C ARG A 49 -16.51 -23.61 4.49
N TYR A 50 -16.49 -22.96 3.32
CA TYR A 50 -15.27 -22.36 2.76
C TYR A 50 -14.62 -21.35 3.72
N VAL A 51 -15.42 -20.49 4.40
CA VAL A 51 -14.90 -19.57 5.43
C VAL A 51 -14.29 -20.32 6.61
N ASP A 52 -14.97 -21.35 7.12
CA ASP A 52 -14.50 -22.14 8.25
C ASP A 52 -13.17 -22.84 7.92
N GLU A 53 -13.04 -23.45 6.74
CA GLU A 53 -11.80 -24.09 6.27
C GLU A 53 -10.65 -23.08 6.06
N LEU A 54 -10.92 -21.92 5.45
CA LEU A 54 -9.93 -20.86 5.32
C LEU A 54 -9.41 -20.38 6.68
N SER A 55 -10.24 -20.44 7.72
CA SER A 55 -9.85 -20.01 9.07
C SER A 55 -8.72 -20.84 9.69
N LEU A 56 -8.42 -22.02 9.12
CA LEU A 56 -7.35 -22.90 9.57
C LEU A 56 -5.96 -22.44 9.10
N SER A 57 -5.89 -21.72 7.98
CA SER A 57 -4.60 -21.41 7.31
C SER A 57 -4.42 -19.95 6.91
N HIS A 58 -5.47 -19.13 6.98
CA HIS A 58 -5.43 -17.76 6.49
C HIS A 58 -5.74 -16.72 7.59
N LYS A 59 -5.16 -15.52 7.44
CA LYS A 59 -5.47 -14.38 8.31
C LYS A 59 -6.89 -13.86 8.06
N SER A 60 -7.58 -13.38 9.11
CA SER A 60 -8.96 -12.89 9.02
C SER A 60 -9.16 -11.80 7.95
N ALA A 61 -8.19 -10.92 7.76
CA ALA A 61 -8.23 -9.88 6.73
C ALA A 61 -8.25 -10.47 5.29
N THR A 62 -7.50 -11.55 5.05
CA THR A 62 -7.48 -12.25 3.75
C THR A 62 -8.84 -12.91 3.49
N ILE A 63 -9.40 -13.57 4.49
CA ILE A 63 -10.72 -14.24 4.37
C ILE A 63 -11.80 -13.20 4.07
N ARG A 64 -11.86 -12.11 4.84
CA ARG A 64 -12.82 -11.02 4.60
C ARG A 64 -12.69 -10.43 3.20
N ARG A 65 -11.46 -10.17 2.75
CA ARG A 65 -11.23 -9.66 1.39
C ARG A 65 -11.76 -10.63 0.34
N ARG A 66 -11.48 -11.93 0.49
CA ARG A 66 -11.96 -12.96 -0.44
C ARG A 66 -13.49 -12.99 -0.50
N ILE A 67 -14.16 -13.03 0.65
CA ILE A 67 -15.63 -13.04 0.69
C ILE A 67 -16.22 -11.78 0.07
N ASN A 68 -15.64 -10.59 0.33
CA ASN A 68 -16.08 -9.36 -0.30
C ASN A 68 -15.85 -9.37 -1.82
N SER A 69 -14.73 -9.91 -2.29
CA SER A 69 -14.44 -10.10 -3.72
C SER A 69 -15.48 -11.02 -4.37
N LEU A 70 -15.78 -12.15 -3.74
CA LEU A 70 -16.78 -13.11 -4.22
C LEU A 70 -18.17 -12.47 -4.31
N GLY A 71 -18.61 -11.74 -3.28
CA GLY A 71 -19.91 -11.05 -3.30
C GLY A 71 -20.01 -10.05 -4.46
N THR A 72 -18.92 -9.34 -4.78
CA THR A 72 -18.90 -8.46 -5.96
C THR A 72 -18.99 -9.26 -7.25
N VAL A 73 -18.23 -10.37 -7.37
CA VAL A 73 -18.24 -11.22 -8.56
C VAL A 73 -19.62 -11.85 -8.76
N PHE A 74 -20.27 -12.36 -7.71
CA PHE A 74 -21.61 -12.94 -7.79
C PHE A 74 -22.64 -11.93 -8.32
N LYS A 75 -22.67 -10.72 -7.76
CA LYS A 75 -23.57 -9.65 -8.20
C LYS A 75 -23.36 -9.26 -9.66
N LEU A 76 -22.09 -9.06 -10.05
CA LEU A 76 -21.76 -8.64 -11.42
C LEU A 76 -21.98 -9.75 -12.45
N SER A 77 -21.97 -11.01 -12.02
CA SER A 77 -22.32 -12.16 -12.86
C SER A 77 -23.83 -12.46 -12.88
N LYS A 78 -24.65 -11.60 -12.26
CA LYS A 78 -26.12 -11.76 -12.13
C LYS A 78 -26.52 -13.04 -11.39
N ASN A 79 -25.66 -13.54 -10.51
CA ASN A 79 -25.99 -14.65 -9.60
C ASN A 79 -26.41 -14.09 -8.24
N ALA A 80 -27.14 -14.88 -7.47
CA ALA A 80 -27.44 -14.58 -6.08
C ALA A 80 -26.14 -14.40 -5.29
N ASP A 81 -26.13 -13.43 -4.38
CA ASP A 81 -24.98 -13.15 -3.49
C ASP A 81 -25.23 -13.73 -2.10
N PRO A 82 -24.74 -14.93 -1.78
CA PRO A 82 -24.94 -15.55 -0.47
C PRO A 82 -24.00 -15.02 0.61
N THR A 83 -23.09 -14.07 0.30
CA THR A 83 -22.09 -13.59 1.29
C THR A 83 -22.71 -12.88 2.49
N LYS A 84 -23.98 -12.48 2.39
CA LYS A 84 -24.76 -11.84 3.48
C LYS A 84 -25.76 -12.80 4.13
N ALA A 85 -25.85 -14.03 3.71
CA ALA A 85 -26.72 -15.03 4.31
C ALA A 85 -26.30 -15.31 5.77
N PRO A 86 -27.24 -15.63 6.67
CA PRO A 86 -26.99 -15.86 8.09
C PRO A 86 -25.85 -16.85 8.33
N GLU A 87 -25.78 -17.93 7.56
CA GLU A 87 -24.76 -18.99 7.64
C GLU A 87 -23.36 -18.42 7.44
N VAL A 88 -23.17 -17.60 6.41
CA VAL A 88 -21.87 -16.98 6.08
C VAL A 88 -21.52 -15.90 7.11
N VAL A 89 -22.49 -15.12 7.56
CA VAL A 89 -22.29 -14.10 8.61
C VAL A 89 -21.87 -14.77 9.93
N LEU A 90 -22.48 -15.88 10.29
CA LEU A 90 -22.13 -16.66 11.49
C LEU A 90 -20.74 -17.28 11.36
N ALA A 91 -20.39 -17.84 10.18
CA ALA A 91 -19.05 -18.37 9.92
C ALA A 91 -17.97 -17.28 10.06
N LEU A 92 -18.21 -16.07 9.50
CA LEU A 92 -17.30 -14.93 9.66
C LEU A 92 -17.19 -14.48 11.14
N LYS A 93 -18.28 -14.52 11.90
CA LYS A 93 -18.22 -14.22 13.34
C LYS A 93 -17.40 -15.28 14.10
N ARG A 94 -17.60 -16.58 13.84
CA ARG A 94 -16.79 -17.68 14.40
C ARG A 94 -15.31 -17.48 14.06
N MET A 95 -14.99 -17.25 12.80
CA MET A 95 -13.64 -16.98 12.30
C MET A 95 -13.00 -15.82 13.10
N HIS A 96 -13.72 -14.69 13.27
CA HIS A 96 -13.19 -13.54 14.02
C HIS A 96 -12.95 -13.83 15.49
N ARG A 97 -13.80 -14.66 16.13
CA ARG A 97 -13.57 -15.09 17.52
C ARG A 97 -12.35 -16.00 17.64
N LYS A 98 -12.12 -16.87 16.64
CA LYS A 98 -11.04 -17.86 16.63
C LYS A 98 -9.68 -17.24 16.37
N ILE A 99 -9.56 -16.40 15.33
CA ILE A 99 -8.27 -15.91 14.85
C ILE A 99 -8.09 -14.38 14.99
N GLY A 100 -9.06 -13.70 15.61
CA GLY A 100 -9.00 -12.26 15.86
C GLY A 100 -9.24 -11.41 14.62
N ARG A 101 -9.30 -10.09 14.82
CA ARG A 101 -9.42 -9.09 13.76
C ARG A 101 -8.16 -8.26 13.58
N GLN A 102 -7.24 -8.37 14.53
CA GLN A 102 -6.07 -7.52 14.58
C GLN A 102 -5.14 -7.82 13.41
N GLN A 103 -4.76 -6.78 12.70
CA GLN A 103 -3.71 -6.84 11.69
C GLN A 103 -2.42 -6.35 12.33
N ALA A 104 -1.31 -7.02 12.04
CA ALA A 104 -0.01 -6.51 12.40
C ALA A 104 0.19 -5.15 11.72
N GLN A 105 0.53 -4.15 12.51
CA GLN A 105 0.88 -2.83 12.01
C GLN A 105 2.22 -2.91 11.28
N ALA A 106 2.40 -2.05 10.27
CA ALA A 106 3.71 -1.92 9.64
C ALA A 106 4.70 -1.32 10.65
N THR A 107 5.90 -1.86 10.71
CA THR A 107 7.00 -1.31 11.53
C THR A 107 7.17 0.17 11.20
N PRO A 108 7.18 1.08 12.18
CA PRO A 108 7.39 2.50 11.96
C PRO A 108 8.77 2.77 11.33
N LEU A 109 8.82 3.62 10.33
CA LEU A 109 10.06 4.18 9.80
C LEU A 109 10.12 5.64 10.25
N THR A 110 10.58 5.84 11.50
CA THR A 110 10.75 7.14 12.14
C THR A 110 11.93 7.92 11.55
N ARG A 111 12.10 9.19 11.91
CA ARG A 111 13.20 10.02 11.44
C ARG A 111 14.55 9.42 11.78
N ASP A 112 14.74 8.91 12.99
CA ASP A 112 16.00 8.26 13.41
C ASP A 112 16.35 7.05 12.55
N VAL A 113 15.34 6.22 12.23
CA VAL A 113 15.53 5.07 11.33
C VAL A 113 15.82 5.54 9.91
N LEU A 114 15.09 6.56 9.43
CA LEU A 114 15.32 7.15 8.11
C LEU A 114 16.76 7.62 7.95
N ASP A 115 17.29 8.35 8.93
CA ASP A 115 18.65 8.91 8.89
C ASP A 115 19.71 7.80 8.86
N LYS A 116 19.52 6.72 9.63
CA LYS A 116 20.38 5.54 9.56
C LYS A 116 20.36 4.89 8.17
N LEU A 117 19.17 4.73 7.57
CA LEU A 117 19.04 4.19 6.22
C LEU A 117 19.64 5.12 5.15
N PHE A 118 19.49 6.42 5.32
CA PHE A 118 20.02 7.43 4.40
C PHE A 118 21.55 7.36 4.32
N LEU A 119 22.21 7.17 5.45
CA LEU A 119 23.68 6.98 5.51
C LEU A 119 24.14 5.71 4.76
N GLN A 120 23.28 4.71 4.60
CA GLN A 120 23.61 3.50 3.82
C GLN A 120 23.46 3.72 2.30
N CYS A 121 22.97 4.87 1.87
CA CYS A 121 22.80 5.18 0.46
C CYS A 121 24.10 5.76 -0.11
N GLY A 122 24.67 5.12 -1.14
CA GLY A 122 25.80 5.65 -1.89
C GLY A 122 25.47 6.91 -2.69
N ASN A 123 26.44 7.39 -3.46
CA ASN A 123 26.28 8.51 -4.38
C ASN A 123 26.14 8.07 -5.84
N ASP A 124 26.09 6.76 -6.10
CA ASP A 124 25.78 6.20 -7.40
C ASP A 124 24.28 6.35 -7.74
N ALA A 125 23.91 6.06 -8.95
CA ALA A 125 22.51 6.16 -9.42
C ALA A 125 21.52 5.41 -8.51
N ARG A 126 21.91 4.24 -7.98
CA ARG A 126 21.06 3.47 -7.07
C ARG A 126 20.95 4.14 -5.70
N GLY A 127 22.04 4.66 -5.16
CA GLY A 127 22.07 5.38 -3.89
C GLY A 127 21.27 6.66 -3.95
N LEU A 128 21.43 7.48 -5.00
CA LEU A 128 20.64 8.69 -5.20
C LEU A 128 19.14 8.40 -5.30
N ARG A 129 18.74 7.40 -6.10
CA ARG A 129 17.36 6.95 -6.17
C ARG A 129 16.82 6.51 -4.80
N ASN A 130 17.64 5.82 -4.00
CA ASN A 130 17.24 5.39 -2.67
C ASN A 130 17.08 6.58 -1.72
N LYS A 131 17.97 7.56 -1.75
CA LYS A 131 17.85 8.82 -0.99
C LYS A 131 16.53 9.53 -1.32
N VAL A 132 16.22 9.69 -2.61
CA VAL A 132 14.95 10.28 -3.06
C VAL A 132 13.74 9.47 -2.56
N LEU A 133 13.79 8.15 -2.64
CA LEU A 133 12.72 7.28 -2.13
C LEU A 133 12.48 7.47 -0.63
N LEU A 134 13.53 7.51 0.17
CA LEU A 134 13.46 7.66 1.62
C LEU A 134 12.84 9.02 2.00
N LEU A 135 13.37 10.11 1.44
CA LEU A 135 12.90 11.46 1.73
C LEU A 135 11.45 11.68 1.29
N LEU A 136 11.14 11.40 0.01
CA LEU A 136 9.77 11.55 -0.50
C LEU A 136 8.76 10.65 0.23
N GLY A 137 9.15 9.42 0.55
CA GLY A 137 8.29 8.48 1.26
C GLY A 137 7.88 9.01 2.63
N TYR A 138 8.85 9.52 3.38
CA TYR A 138 8.66 10.04 4.72
C TYR A 138 7.93 11.39 4.71
N GLU A 139 8.40 12.37 3.96
CA GLU A 139 7.84 13.72 3.97
C GLU A 139 6.43 13.80 3.40
N THR A 140 6.18 13.06 2.32
CA THR A 140 4.86 13.09 1.67
C THR A 140 3.84 12.15 2.31
N MET A 141 4.27 11.16 3.08
CA MET A 141 3.41 10.14 3.69
C MET A 141 2.48 9.46 2.67
N ARG A 142 2.92 9.30 1.42
CA ARG A 142 2.06 8.75 0.35
C ARG A 142 2.08 7.22 0.31
N ARG A 143 1.01 6.66 -0.27
CA ARG A 143 0.99 5.22 -0.55
C ARG A 143 2.04 4.88 -1.59
N ARG A 144 2.60 3.66 -1.52
CA ARG A 144 3.67 3.21 -2.44
C ARG A 144 3.34 3.41 -3.93
N SER A 145 2.07 3.27 -4.33
CA SER A 145 1.65 3.51 -5.71
C SER A 145 1.61 5.00 -6.06
N GLU A 146 1.18 5.85 -5.13
CA GLU A 146 1.16 7.30 -5.29
C GLU A 146 2.61 7.82 -5.35
N LEU A 147 3.47 7.33 -4.47
CA LEU A 147 4.89 7.67 -4.43
C LEU A 147 5.61 7.36 -5.75
N CYS A 148 5.38 6.17 -6.33
CA CYS A 148 5.95 5.80 -7.62
C CYS A 148 5.34 6.55 -8.81
N ASN A 149 4.23 7.27 -8.63
CA ASN A 149 3.59 8.04 -9.68
C ASN A 149 4.08 9.49 -9.75
N PHE A 150 4.82 9.97 -8.76
CA PHE A 150 5.40 11.31 -8.82
C PHE A 150 6.32 11.48 -10.03
N ARG A 151 6.23 12.64 -10.66
CA ARG A 151 6.99 13.01 -11.84
C ARG A 151 7.78 14.28 -11.57
N PHE A 152 8.85 14.52 -12.30
CA PHE A 152 9.63 15.76 -12.19
C PHE A 152 8.78 16.98 -12.53
N GLU A 153 7.82 16.84 -13.45
CA GLU A 153 6.88 17.91 -13.83
C GLU A 153 5.89 18.27 -12.71
N ASP A 154 5.79 17.43 -11.68
CA ASP A 154 4.97 17.68 -10.49
C ASP A 154 5.71 18.51 -9.42
N LEU A 155 7.03 18.68 -9.56
CA LEU A 155 7.80 19.52 -8.67
C LEU A 155 7.49 21.00 -8.91
N THR A 156 7.32 21.73 -7.85
CA THR A 156 7.11 23.19 -7.89
C THR A 156 7.94 23.84 -6.80
N GLU A 157 8.45 25.01 -7.10
CA GLU A 157 9.15 25.86 -6.14
C GLU A 157 8.47 27.21 -6.11
N SER A 158 8.24 27.71 -4.91
CA SER A 158 7.66 29.03 -4.70
C SER A 158 8.54 29.84 -3.74
N SER A 159 8.90 31.05 -4.12
CA SER A 159 9.69 31.96 -3.28
C SER A 159 9.07 32.26 -1.92
N LYS A 160 7.73 32.10 -1.79
CA LYS A 160 7.01 32.35 -0.53
C LYS A 160 6.74 31.09 0.31
N ARG A 161 6.67 29.90 -0.32
CA ARG A 161 6.19 28.67 0.34
C ARG A 161 7.22 27.52 0.28
N GLY A 162 8.36 27.75 -0.36
CA GLY A 162 9.37 26.72 -0.61
C GLY A 162 8.93 25.66 -1.61
N PRO A 163 9.72 24.56 -1.71
CA PRO A 163 9.47 23.49 -2.66
C PRO A 163 8.28 22.61 -2.24
N ALA A 164 7.57 22.12 -3.23
CA ALA A 164 6.44 21.23 -3.05
C ALA A 164 6.33 20.24 -4.23
N ILE A 165 5.63 19.13 -4.00
CA ILE A 165 5.31 18.18 -5.06
C ILE A 165 3.79 18.04 -5.20
N ARG A 166 3.31 18.03 -6.44
CA ARG A 166 1.90 17.92 -6.77
C ARG A 166 1.46 16.45 -6.79
N LEU A 167 0.44 16.12 -6.02
CA LEU A 167 -0.26 14.84 -6.10
C LEU A 167 -1.44 14.99 -7.06
N VAL A 168 -1.30 14.47 -8.29
CA VAL A 168 -2.32 14.61 -9.35
C VAL A 168 -3.54 13.74 -9.08
N ARG A 169 -3.36 12.50 -8.60
CA ARG A 169 -4.45 11.56 -8.27
C ARG A 169 -4.11 10.74 -7.04
N SER A 170 -5.09 10.51 -6.18
CA SER A 170 -4.96 9.57 -5.07
C SER A 170 -6.05 8.49 -5.14
N LYS A 171 -5.84 7.37 -4.43
CA LYS A 171 -6.84 6.29 -4.34
C LYS A 171 -8.18 6.78 -3.77
N THR A 172 -8.17 7.85 -2.99
CA THR A 172 -9.34 8.42 -2.32
C THR A 172 -9.86 9.69 -2.99
N ASP A 173 -9.13 10.21 -3.97
CA ASP A 173 -9.49 11.39 -4.76
C ASP A 173 -9.46 10.99 -6.23
N GLN A 174 -10.58 10.42 -6.69
CA GLN A 174 -10.76 10.04 -8.10
C GLN A 174 -11.21 11.23 -8.97
N GLU A 175 -11.66 12.32 -8.34
CA GLU A 175 -12.10 13.53 -9.00
C GLU A 175 -10.92 14.44 -9.41
N GLY A 176 -9.70 14.12 -8.95
CA GLY A 176 -8.48 14.76 -9.43
C GLY A 176 -8.24 16.17 -8.89
N LEU A 177 -8.74 16.49 -7.70
CA LEU A 177 -8.37 17.70 -6.98
C LEU A 177 -6.87 17.61 -6.62
N SER A 178 -6.04 18.12 -7.51
CA SER A 178 -4.58 18.09 -7.34
C SER A 178 -4.17 18.81 -6.06
N ARG A 179 -3.31 18.18 -5.27
CA ARG A 179 -2.86 18.72 -3.98
C ARG A 179 -1.35 18.95 -3.99
N LEU A 180 -0.92 20.12 -3.56
CA LEU A 180 0.49 20.39 -3.30
C LEU A 180 0.87 19.85 -1.91
N ILE A 181 1.97 19.13 -1.85
CA ILE A 181 2.54 18.57 -0.63
C ILE A 181 3.91 19.24 -0.44
N PRO A 182 4.12 20.00 0.64
CA PRO A 182 5.42 20.61 0.91
C PRO A 182 6.48 19.52 1.10
N ILE A 183 7.67 19.76 0.58
CA ILE A 183 8.89 18.96 0.79
C ILE A 183 10.00 19.88 1.28
N SER A 184 11.03 19.33 1.90
CA SER A 184 12.18 20.09 2.35
C SER A 184 13.07 20.54 1.19
N GLU A 185 13.89 21.57 1.42
CA GLU A 185 14.95 22.00 0.49
C GLU A 185 15.95 20.87 0.24
N GLU A 186 16.26 20.07 1.27
CA GLU A 186 17.09 18.88 1.16
C GLU A 186 16.50 17.90 0.14
N SER A 187 15.22 17.56 0.31
CA SER A 187 14.51 16.65 -0.63
C SER A 187 14.52 17.19 -2.05
N PHE A 188 14.26 18.46 -2.22
CA PHE A 188 14.26 19.10 -3.54
C PHE A 188 15.64 19.03 -4.20
N SER A 189 16.70 19.38 -3.46
CA SER A 189 18.08 19.33 -3.94
C SER A 189 18.51 17.90 -4.32
N VAL A 190 18.18 16.91 -3.49
CA VAL A 190 18.50 15.49 -3.78
C VAL A 190 17.76 14.99 -5.01
N ILE A 191 16.50 15.42 -5.22
CA ILE A 191 15.72 15.06 -6.41
C ILE A 191 16.34 15.67 -7.67
N GLN A 192 16.76 16.95 -7.61
CA GLN A 192 17.44 17.60 -8.73
C GLN A 192 18.79 16.93 -9.04
N THR A 193 19.57 16.60 -8.02
CA THR A 193 20.83 15.88 -8.19
C THR A 193 20.59 14.53 -8.88
N TRP A 194 19.58 13.80 -8.43
CA TRP A 194 19.18 12.53 -9.06
C TRP A 194 18.78 12.71 -10.52
N GLN A 195 17.97 13.72 -10.82
CA GLN A 195 17.56 14.04 -12.18
C GLN A 195 18.75 14.28 -13.10
N ASN A 196 19.70 15.12 -12.64
CA ASN A 196 20.86 15.53 -13.43
C ASN A 196 21.85 14.38 -13.64
N VAL A 197 22.18 13.63 -12.57
CA VAL A 197 23.14 12.51 -12.64
C VAL A 197 22.63 11.37 -13.52
N ALA A 198 21.33 11.11 -13.51
CA ALA A 198 20.73 10.05 -14.30
C ALA A 198 20.24 10.49 -15.67
N ASP A 199 20.27 11.80 -15.98
CA ASP A 199 19.74 12.40 -17.21
C ASP A 199 18.32 11.91 -17.56
N ILE A 200 17.40 12.11 -16.62
CA ILE A 200 16.05 11.55 -16.69
C ILE A 200 14.96 12.62 -16.61
N SER A 201 13.83 12.31 -17.21
CA SER A 201 12.58 13.09 -17.16
C SER A 201 11.40 12.17 -16.82
N GLY A 202 10.25 12.71 -16.52
CA GLY A 202 9.05 11.94 -16.23
C GLY A 202 9.05 11.35 -14.83
N ALA A 203 8.95 10.03 -14.64
CA ALA A 203 8.86 9.43 -13.32
C ALA A 203 10.12 9.69 -12.47
N ILE A 204 9.93 10.21 -11.24
CA ILE A 204 11.03 10.47 -10.29
C ILE A 204 11.65 9.16 -9.81
N LEU A 205 10.83 8.22 -9.34
CA LEU A 205 11.32 6.94 -8.84
C LEU A 205 11.41 5.92 -9.98
N ARG A 206 12.63 5.56 -10.33
CA ARG A 206 12.93 4.59 -11.40
C ARG A 206 13.58 3.32 -10.86
N SER A 207 13.48 2.24 -11.62
CA SER A 207 14.29 1.04 -11.37
C SER A 207 15.76 1.34 -11.71
N VAL A 208 16.67 0.76 -10.93
CA VAL A 208 18.12 0.78 -11.22
C VAL A 208 18.61 -0.65 -11.06
N ASP A 209 19.17 -1.20 -12.11
CA ASP A 209 19.69 -2.57 -12.11
C ASP A 209 21.02 -2.71 -11.35
N ARG A 210 21.57 -3.93 -11.29
CA ARG A 210 22.84 -4.20 -10.59
C ARG A 210 24.06 -3.53 -11.22
N HIS A 211 23.96 -3.13 -12.49
CA HIS A 211 25.02 -2.47 -13.24
C HIS A 211 24.92 -0.94 -13.21
N GLY A 212 23.90 -0.39 -12.54
CA GLY A 212 23.65 1.05 -12.46
C GLY A 212 22.79 1.60 -13.58
N ASN A 213 22.29 0.76 -14.50
CA ASN A 213 21.43 1.23 -15.58
C ASN A 213 20.06 1.65 -15.04
N VAL A 214 19.64 2.84 -15.44
CA VAL A 214 18.37 3.43 -15.02
C VAL A 214 17.28 3.03 -16.00
N GLY A 215 16.31 2.28 -15.49
CA GLY A 215 15.16 1.82 -16.28
C GLY A 215 13.97 2.77 -16.18
N ASN A 216 12.80 2.21 -16.44
CA ASN A 216 11.53 2.93 -16.33
C ASN A 216 11.10 3.11 -14.86
N ARG A 217 9.85 3.46 -14.62
CA ARG A 217 9.27 3.68 -13.30
C ARG A 217 9.52 2.49 -12.33
N LEU A 218 9.82 2.81 -11.08
CA LEU A 218 9.97 1.81 -10.01
C LEU A 218 8.66 1.07 -9.79
N ASN A 219 8.73 -0.25 -9.67
CA ASN A 219 7.57 -1.04 -9.24
C ASN A 219 7.28 -0.75 -7.76
N PRO A 220 6.03 -0.39 -7.40
CA PRO A 220 5.66 -0.13 -6.00
C PRO A 220 5.95 -1.30 -5.04
N GLY A 221 5.95 -2.54 -5.55
CA GLY A 221 6.33 -3.72 -4.76
C GLY A 221 7.80 -3.74 -4.34
N SER A 222 8.68 -3.07 -5.08
CA SER A 222 10.12 -3.02 -4.78
C SER A 222 10.46 -2.11 -3.60
N ILE A 223 9.58 -1.20 -3.18
CA ILE A 223 9.87 -0.24 -2.10
C ILE A 223 10.25 -0.98 -0.80
N GLY A 224 9.45 -1.96 -0.37
CA GLY A 224 9.77 -2.73 0.83
C GLY A 224 11.08 -3.50 0.71
N LEU A 225 11.38 -4.05 -0.47
CA LEU A 225 12.65 -4.75 -0.72
C LEU A 225 13.85 -3.82 -0.59
N ILE A 226 13.73 -2.58 -1.13
CA ILE A 226 14.79 -1.56 -1.05
C ILE A 226 15.03 -1.15 0.39
N ILE A 227 13.98 -0.81 1.15
CA ILE A 227 14.11 -0.39 2.55
C ILE A 227 14.76 -1.49 3.38
N ASN A 228 14.28 -2.75 3.25
CA ASN A 228 14.83 -3.86 4.00
C ASN A 228 16.27 -4.22 3.57
N ALA A 229 16.64 -3.97 2.31
CA ALA A 229 18.02 -4.14 1.86
C ALA A 229 18.96 -3.08 2.45
N LEU A 230 18.51 -1.84 2.59
CA LEU A 230 19.24 -0.78 3.29
C LEU A 230 19.35 -1.08 4.79
N HIS A 231 18.23 -1.47 5.42
CA HIS A 231 18.20 -1.81 6.84
C HIS A 231 19.18 -2.93 7.21
N ARG A 232 19.30 -3.98 6.39
CA ARG A 232 20.30 -5.05 6.61
C ARG A 232 21.76 -4.59 6.56
N ARG A 233 22.03 -3.41 6.03
CA ARG A 233 23.38 -2.81 6.04
C ARG A 233 23.63 -1.94 7.26
N CYS A 234 22.56 -1.57 7.97
CA CYS A 234 22.72 -0.91 9.26
C CYS A 234 23.12 -1.98 10.28
N GLU A 235 24.20 -1.75 10.98
CA GLU A 235 24.59 -2.57 12.14
C GLU A 235 23.70 -2.19 13.33
N ILE A 236 22.48 -2.73 13.35
CA ILE A 236 21.50 -2.49 14.39
C ILE A 236 21.33 -3.80 15.14
N ASP A 237 21.68 -3.83 16.43
CA ASP A 237 21.51 -4.98 17.35
C ASP A 237 20.04 -5.27 17.70
N GLU A 238 19.08 -4.81 16.91
CA GLU A 238 17.66 -5.04 17.13
C GLU A 238 17.15 -6.23 16.29
N PRO A 239 16.10 -6.93 16.78
CA PRO A 239 15.51 -8.03 16.02
C PRO A 239 15.07 -7.54 14.63
N ALA A 240 15.25 -8.39 13.63
CA ALA A 240 15.03 -8.07 12.21
C ALA A 240 13.66 -7.40 11.99
N GLN A 241 13.67 -6.10 11.85
CA GLN A 241 12.48 -5.31 11.55
C GLN A 241 12.13 -5.47 10.06
N ILE A 242 10.85 -5.65 9.75
CA ILE A 242 10.36 -5.77 8.37
C ILE A 242 9.60 -4.51 8.01
N PHE A 243 10.20 -3.72 7.12
CA PHE A 243 9.59 -2.50 6.60
C PHE A 243 8.78 -2.74 5.33
N SER A 244 7.78 -1.93 5.14
CA SER A 244 6.92 -1.91 3.95
C SER A 244 6.72 -0.48 3.47
N GLY A 245 6.05 -0.30 2.33
CA GLY A 245 5.69 1.06 1.89
C GLY A 245 4.72 1.80 2.83
N HIS A 246 4.11 1.11 3.81
CA HIS A 246 3.30 1.75 4.85
C HIS A 246 4.14 2.25 6.03
N SER A 247 5.35 1.76 6.19
CA SER A 247 6.28 2.12 7.28
C SER A 247 6.59 3.60 7.31
N PHE A 248 6.75 4.24 6.15
CA PHE A 248 6.90 5.69 6.06
C PHE A 248 5.73 6.45 6.69
N ARG A 249 4.50 6.01 6.40
CA ARG A 249 3.28 6.67 6.89
C ARG A 249 3.11 6.51 8.40
N VAL A 250 3.48 5.34 8.93
CA VAL A 250 3.43 5.07 10.36
C VAL A 250 4.48 5.90 11.08
N GLY A 251 5.75 5.84 10.63
CA GLY A 251 6.86 6.57 11.28
C GLY A 251 6.65 8.08 11.24
N ALA A 252 6.39 8.66 10.07
CA ALA A 252 6.17 10.11 9.96
C ALA A 252 4.94 10.60 10.76
N ALA A 253 3.88 9.78 10.89
CA ALA A 253 2.72 10.13 11.71
C ALA A 253 3.05 10.11 13.21
N LEU A 254 3.87 9.15 13.66
CA LEU A 254 4.33 9.07 15.04
C LEU A 254 5.24 10.25 15.38
N ASP A 255 6.23 10.56 14.56
CA ASP A 255 7.13 11.68 14.77
C ASP A 255 6.38 13.04 14.83
N LEU A 256 5.35 13.20 13.96
CA LEU A 256 4.49 14.38 14.02
C LEU A 256 3.66 14.45 15.31
N LEU A 257 3.17 13.32 15.80
CA LEU A 257 2.44 13.23 17.06
C LEU A 257 3.35 13.55 18.24
N GLU A 258 4.56 13.01 18.28
CA GLU A 258 5.58 13.29 19.30
C GLU A 258 6.02 14.76 19.29
N ALA A 259 6.05 15.40 18.11
CA ALA A 259 6.28 16.83 17.97
C ALA A 259 5.06 17.69 18.37
N GLY A 260 3.98 17.12 18.91
CA GLY A 260 2.78 17.85 19.35
C GLY A 260 1.87 18.32 18.22
N THR A 261 2.02 17.80 17.00
CA THR A 261 1.16 18.15 15.88
C THR A 261 -0.27 17.61 16.10
N SER A 262 -1.28 18.45 15.86
CA SER A 262 -2.68 18.03 16.03
C SER A 262 -3.08 16.90 15.08
N LEU A 263 -4.02 16.06 15.51
CA LEU A 263 -4.50 14.92 14.70
C LEU A 263 -5.04 15.37 13.34
N GLU A 264 -5.70 16.52 13.28
CA GLU A 264 -6.27 17.10 12.06
C GLU A 264 -5.16 17.42 11.05
N LEU A 265 -4.06 18.00 11.49
CA LEU A 265 -2.90 18.33 10.65
C LEU A 265 -2.18 17.05 10.18
N ILE A 266 -2.04 16.05 11.07
CA ILE A 266 -1.48 14.74 10.72
C ILE A 266 -2.37 14.08 9.66
N MET A 267 -3.69 14.08 9.86
CA MET A 267 -4.66 13.55 8.89
C MET A 267 -4.59 14.28 7.56
N LEU A 268 -4.53 15.60 7.61
CA LEU A 268 -4.39 16.45 6.43
C LEU A 268 -3.12 16.06 5.67
N ARG A 269 -1.96 16.00 6.34
CA ARG A 269 -0.67 15.67 5.73
C ARG A 269 -0.64 14.27 5.18
N GLY A 270 -1.14 13.28 5.92
CA GLY A 270 -1.23 11.87 5.50
C GLY A 270 -2.32 11.58 4.46
N GLY A 271 -3.30 12.48 4.28
CA GLY A 271 -4.45 12.26 3.38
C GLY A 271 -5.41 11.17 3.90
N TRP A 272 -5.62 11.13 5.23
CA TRP A 272 -6.66 10.31 5.84
C TRP A 272 -7.99 11.09 5.90
N ARG A 273 -9.08 10.41 5.50
CA ARG A 273 -10.44 11.00 5.53
C ARG A 273 -11.17 10.75 6.84
N SER A 274 -10.74 9.78 7.63
CA SER A 274 -11.36 9.42 8.91
C SER A 274 -10.32 9.33 10.01
N SER A 275 -10.69 9.80 11.20
CA SER A 275 -9.87 9.71 12.40
C SER A 275 -9.55 8.26 12.78
N ASP A 276 -10.50 7.33 12.60
CA ASP A 276 -10.29 5.91 12.89
C ASP A 276 -9.11 5.32 12.07
N ASN A 277 -9.01 5.73 10.79
CA ASN A 277 -7.92 5.30 9.93
C ASN A 277 -6.58 5.88 10.39
N ALA A 278 -6.53 7.16 10.77
CA ALA A 278 -5.32 7.80 11.29
C ALA A 278 -4.92 7.18 12.63
N MET A 279 -5.86 7.04 13.57
CA MET A 279 -5.65 6.41 14.87
C MET A 279 -5.17 4.97 14.75
N GLY A 280 -5.62 4.24 13.70
CA GLY A 280 -5.11 2.90 13.40
C GLY A 280 -3.60 2.87 13.15
N TYR A 281 -3.01 3.95 12.62
CA TYR A 281 -1.56 4.10 12.42
C TYR A 281 -0.82 4.57 13.68
N LEU A 282 -1.50 5.27 14.58
CA LEU A 282 -0.91 5.84 15.79
C LEU A 282 -0.98 4.90 17.01
N ARG A 283 -1.62 3.73 16.89
CA ARG A 283 -1.80 2.78 18.01
C ARG A 283 -0.48 2.31 18.65
N SER A 284 0.60 2.24 17.88
CA SER A 284 1.91 1.84 18.40
C SER A 284 2.51 2.86 19.37
N TRP A 285 1.98 4.08 19.42
CA TRP A 285 2.43 5.11 20.36
C TRP A 285 1.96 4.83 21.81
N CYS A 286 0.87 4.08 21.96
CA CYS A 286 0.29 3.74 23.27
C CYS A 286 0.78 2.38 23.82
N GLN A 287 1.70 1.71 23.14
CA GLN A 287 2.29 0.43 23.57
C GLN A 287 3.75 0.61 23.95
#